data_2954042b473009839c13f086cb9a847f
#
_entry.id   2954042b473009839c13f086cb9a847f
#
_cell.length_a   1.000
_cell.length_b   1.000
_cell.length_c   1.000
_cell.angle_alpha   90.00
_cell.angle_beta   90.00
_cell.angle_gamma   90.00
#
_symmetry.space_group_name_H-M   'P 1'
#
loop_
_entity.id
_entity.type
_entity.pdbx_description
1 polymer ?
#
loop_
_entity_poly.entity_id
_entity_poly.type
_entity_poly.pdbx_seq_one_letter_code
_entity_poly.pdbx_strand_id
1 'polypeptide(L)'
;MRNHLNLLRAAQRLALIAALVVATAWSLAIVTAKTALAEFEIQESQVEKGEVEFEYRGAVHWGFPGRERAGAEEGEEGGALEEEEEGEFLRQSHDFEFQWSVTDRWMFSTALSADEPLDEDLDLSSVELELQYELVEREGNGMGLAFIGAYGFATRGGEADEIEFGPVMELASGKFLLTTNTFFTSQVGDHRETDGLGFEYGWRAQYGIAKKWGLGVEMFGEIEDLSHAGSFDDQQHSIGPTLFFGGNDDDDDNGNGNGDDDDRKVGGPPEMEVSFNVGVQFGLTDFTSDTALKFQGALEF
;
A
#
# COMPACT_ATOMS: atom_id res chain seq x y z
N MET A 1 -12.42 -10.86 -37.13
CA MET A 1 -11.16 -10.23 -37.60
C MET A 1 -11.03 -8.72 -37.29
N ARG A 2 -12.08 -7.88 -37.45
CA ARG A 2 -11.98 -6.44 -37.14
C ARG A 2 -11.84 -6.14 -35.62
N ASN A 3 -12.50 -6.92 -34.77
CA ASN A 3 -12.48 -6.70 -33.30
C ASN A 3 -11.13 -7.04 -32.68
N HIS A 4 -10.44 -8.10 -33.15
CA HIS A 4 -9.08 -8.42 -32.66
C HIS A 4 -8.04 -7.34 -33.00
N LEU A 5 -8.21 -6.66 -34.14
CA LEU A 5 -7.31 -5.57 -34.51
C LEU A 5 -7.52 -4.31 -33.63
N ASN A 6 -8.74 -4.11 -33.13
CA ASN A 6 -9.05 -2.98 -32.26
C ASN A 6 -8.56 -3.21 -30.83
N LEU A 7 -8.68 -4.44 -30.32
CA LEU A 7 -8.13 -4.87 -29.02
C LEU A 7 -6.59 -4.78 -29.00
N LEU A 8 -5.92 -5.29 -30.05
CA LEU A 8 -4.47 -5.16 -30.20
C LEU A 8 -4.01 -3.69 -30.22
N ARG A 9 -4.78 -2.82 -30.87
CA ARG A 9 -4.46 -1.39 -30.94
C ARG A 9 -4.73 -0.67 -29.61
N ALA A 10 -5.73 -1.10 -28.83
CA ALA A 10 -6.00 -0.57 -27.49
C ALA A 10 -4.88 -1.00 -26.53
N ALA A 11 -4.51 -2.28 -26.50
CA ALA A 11 -3.40 -2.78 -25.71
C ALA A 11 -2.06 -2.13 -26.07
N GLN A 12 -1.79 -1.91 -27.36
CA GLN A 12 -0.58 -1.20 -27.80
C GLN A 12 -0.58 0.28 -27.38
N ARG A 13 -1.73 0.94 -27.32
CA ARG A 13 -1.83 2.32 -26.85
C ARG A 13 -1.64 2.42 -25.34
N LEU A 14 -2.22 1.51 -24.58
CA LEU A 14 -2.02 1.41 -23.12
C LEU A 14 -0.55 1.12 -22.79
N ALA A 15 0.08 0.17 -23.48
CA ALA A 15 1.51 -0.11 -23.30
C ALA A 15 2.41 1.08 -23.68
N LEU A 16 2.03 1.87 -24.68
CA LEU A 16 2.74 3.09 -25.08
C LEU A 16 2.56 4.22 -24.05
N ILE A 17 1.38 4.34 -23.46
CA ILE A 17 1.10 5.32 -22.39
C ILE A 17 1.86 4.92 -21.13
N ALA A 18 1.83 3.66 -20.73
CA ALA A 18 2.60 3.15 -19.59
C ALA A 18 4.11 3.35 -19.80
N ALA A 19 4.63 3.02 -21.00
CA ALA A 19 6.04 3.26 -21.33
C ALA A 19 6.40 4.74 -21.37
N LEU A 20 5.47 5.62 -21.74
CA LEU A 20 5.68 7.08 -21.75
C LEU A 20 5.67 7.65 -20.33
N VAL A 21 4.79 7.15 -19.45
CA VAL A 21 4.75 7.51 -18.02
C VAL A 21 6.04 7.08 -17.33
N VAL A 22 6.49 5.84 -17.55
CA VAL A 22 7.77 5.34 -17.03
C VAL A 22 8.96 6.14 -17.58
N ALA A 23 8.97 6.46 -18.89
CA ALA A 23 10.05 7.22 -19.51
C ALA A 23 10.08 8.71 -19.08
N THR A 24 8.93 9.31 -18.74
CA THR A 24 8.87 10.67 -18.20
C THR A 24 9.28 10.71 -16.74
N ALA A 25 8.96 9.69 -15.94
CA ALA A 25 9.46 9.55 -14.57
C ALA A 25 11.00 9.46 -14.53
N TRP A 26 11.61 8.69 -15.46
CA TRP A 26 13.07 8.57 -15.56
C TRP A 26 13.80 9.87 -15.94
N SER A 27 13.11 10.86 -16.48
CA SER A 27 13.72 12.12 -16.91
C SER A 27 13.63 13.26 -15.87
N LEU A 28 12.91 13.07 -14.76
CA LEU A 28 12.76 14.08 -13.69
C LEU A 28 13.53 13.77 -12.40
N ALA A 29 14.17 12.61 -12.29
CA ALA A 29 14.79 12.13 -11.06
C ALA A 29 16.19 12.72 -10.87
N ILE A 30 16.34 13.85 -10.25
CA ILE A 30 17.52 14.27 -9.47
C ILE A 30 17.05 15.30 -8.44
N VAL A 31 16.63 14.89 -7.26
CA VAL A 31 16.69 15.63 -5.98
C VAL A 31 16.23 14.71 -4.84
N THR A 32 16.76 14.87 -3.71
CA THR A 32 16.98 14.09 -2.49
C THR A 32 15.83 13.90 -1.51
N ALA A 33 15.48 12.68 -1.05
CA ALA A 33 14.72 12.36 0.18
C ALA A 33 14.66 10.89 0.61
N LYS A 34 14.12 10.62 1.80
CA LYS A 34 13.96 9.32 2.47
C LYS A 34 12.85 8.47 1.84
N THR A 35 13.08 7.17 1.72
CA THR A 35 12.07 6.22 1.26
C THR A 35 11.05 5.98 2.37
N ALA A 36 9.88 6.60 2.27
CA ALA A 36 8.70 6.07 2.95
C ALA A 36 8.11 5.01 2.03
N LEU A 37 8.03 3.77 2.47
CA LEU A 37 7.22 2.75 1.82
C LEU A 37 5.75 3.13 1.93
N ALA A 38 4.92 2.57 1.07
CA ALA A 38 3.52 2.93 0.92
C ALA A 38 2.76 2.90 2.26
N GLU A 39 2.59 4.08 2.83
CA GLU A 39 1.96 4.24 4.12
C GLU A 39 0.50 3.77 4.09
N PHE A 40 0.09 2.99 5.09
CA PHE A 40 -1.25 2.42 5.23
C PHE A 40 -1.69 1.48 4.10
N GLU A 41 -0.77 0.76 3.50
CA GLU A 41 -1.06 -0.24 2.49
C GLU A 41 -1.44 -1.59 3.09
N ILE A 42 -2.43 -2.25 2.47
CA ILE A 42 -2.75 -3.67 2.73
C ILE A 42 -2.95 -4.36 1.39
N GLN A 43 -1.95 -5.10 0.97
CA GLN A 43 -1.94 -5.93 -0.23
C GLN A 43 -2.86 -7.13 -0.09
N GLU A 44 -3.49 -7.54 -1.19
CA GLU A 44 -4.35 -8.72 -1.27
C GLU A 44 -3.59 -9.91 -1.87
N SER A 45 -3.99 -11.14 -1.51
CA SER A 45 -3.23 -12.33 -1.91
C SER A 45 -3.59 -12.86 -3.30
N GLN A 46 -4.70 -12.41 -3.89
CA GLN A 46 -5.25 -12.94 -5.12
C GLN A 46 -4.58 -12.35 -6.36
N VAL A 47 -4.48 -13.18 -7.41
CA VAL A 47 -3.91 -12.80 -8.71
C VAL A 47 -4.82 -13.32 -9.82
N GLU A 48 -5.51 -12.43 -10.52
CA GLU A 48 -6.39 -12.77 -11.64
C GLU A 48 -5.74 -12.44 -12.99
N LYS A 49 -5.38 -13.46 -13.73
CA LYS A 49 -4.67 -13.29 -15.00
C LYS A 49 -5.31 -12.34 -15.99
N GLY A 50 -4.55 -11.34 -16.37
CA GLY A 50 -4.93 -10.34 -17.37
C GLY A 50 -5.57 -9.10 -16.78
N GLU A 51 -5.81 -9.11 -15.48
CA GLU A 51 -6.24 -7.97 -14.70
C GLU A 51 -5.20 -6.86 -14.73
N VAL A 52 -5.67 -5.65 -14.82
CA VAL A 52 -4.87 -4.42 -14.75
C VAL A 52 -5.56 -3.46 -13.79
N GLU A 53 -4.84 -3.04 -12.76
CA GLU A 53 -5.35 -2.09 -11.79
C GLU A 53 -4.53 -0.81 -11.78
N PHE A 54 -5.21 0.32 -11.57
CA PHE A 54 -4.62 1.60 -11.23
C PHE A 54 -5.15 2.01 -9.86
N GLU A 55 -4.25 2.15 -8.91
CA GLU A 55 -4.58 2.53 -7.56
C GLU A 55 -3.98 3.89 -7.21
N TYR A 56 -4.71 4.63 -6.37
CA TYR A 56 -4.24 5.83 -5.70
C TYR A 56 -4.52 5.71 -4.21
N ARG A 57 -3.48 5.86 -3.39
CA ARG A 57 -3.55 5.94 -1.93
C ARG A 57 -3.09 7.30 -1.47
N GLY A 58 -3.60 7.75 -0.33
CA GLY A 58 -3.09 8.94 0.32
C GLY A 58 -3.46 9.00 1.79
N ALA A 59 -2.65 9.72 2.54
CA ALA A 59 -2.90 10.01 3.94
C ALA A 59 -2.61 11.48 4.26
N VAL A 60 -3.30 11.98 5.29
CA VAL A 60 -3.06 13.31 5.86
C VAL A 60 -3.03 13.17 7.38
N HIS A 61 -2.01 13.73 8.03
CA HIS A 61 -1.68 13.52 9.44
C HIS A 61 -1.88 14.77 10.28
N TRP A 62 -2.27 14.57 11.54
CA TRP A 62 -2.43 15.63 12.55
C TRP A 62 -1.97 15.16 13.92
N GLY A 63 -1.43 16.10 14.69
CA GLY A 63 -0.87 15.85 16.01
C GLY A 63 0.46 15.10 15.93
N PHE A 64 1.50 15.65 16.51
CA PHE A 64 2.86 15.15 16.43
C PHE A 64 3.47 15.19 17.83
N PRO A 65 3.35 14.10 18.63
CA PRO A 65 3.60 14.12 20.08
C PRO A 65 4.98 14.62 20.52
N GLY A 66 6.03 14.27 19.75
CA GLY A 66 7.41 14.72 20.04
C GLY A 66 7.59 16.23 19.95
N ARG A 67 6.94 16.87 18.96
CA ARG A 67 7.08 18.32 18.72
C ARG A 67 6.32 19.20 19.69
N GLU A 68 5.21 18.74 20.24
CA GLU A 68 4.49 19.52 21.25
C GLU A 68 5.32 19.66 22.55
N ARG A 69 6.12 18.65 22.87
CA ARG A 69 7.06 18.71 24.02
C ARG A 69 8.22 19.66 23.76
N ALA A 70 8.83 19.62 22.58
CA ALA A 70 9.93 20.52 22.20
C ALA A 70 9.49 22.00 22.22
N GLY A 71 8.30 22.33 21.72
CA GLY A 71 7.74 23.69 21.75
C GLY A 71 7.33 24.17 23.12
N ALA A 72 7.12 23.29 24.10
CA ALA A 72 6.78 23.65 25.49
C ALA A 72 8.02 23.96 26.35
N GLU A 73 9.20 23.47 25.97
CA GLU A 73 10.45 23.63 26.73
C GLU A 73 11.30 24.84 26.31
N GLU A 74 10.97 25.52 25.20
CA GLU A 74 11.68 26.74 24.74
C GLU A 74 11.62 27.93 25.75
N GLY A 75 10.97 27.75 26.87
CA GLY A 75 10.83 28.78 27.95
C GLY A 75 11.83 28.69 29.08
N GLU A 76 12.67 27.68 29.23
CA GLU A 76 13.65 27.56 30.32
C GLU A 76 15.08 27.40 29.79
N GLU A 77 15.96 28.27 30.28
CA GLU A 77 17.32 28.53 29.83
C GLU A 77 18.23 27.27 29.64
N GLY A 78 18.70 27.03 28.42
CA GLY A 78 20.13 26.74 28.19
C GLY A 78 20.66 25.37 28.63
N GLY A 79 19.94 24.27 28.45
CA GLY A 79 20.50 22.93 28.38
C GLY A 79 20.71 22.57 26.91
N ALA A 80 21.92 22.10 26.54
CA ALA A 80 22.10 21.39 25.27
C ALA A 80 21.22 20.14 25.36
N LEU A 81 20.05 20.18 24.72
CA LEU A 81 19.26 18.99 24.49
C LEU A 81 20.11 18.07 23.64
N GLU A 82 20.36 16.87 24.09
CA GLU A 82 20.75 15.78 23.22
C GLU A 82 19.68 15.78 22.13
N GLU A 83 20.10 15.83 20.85
CA GLU A 83 19.22 15.64 19.71
C GLU A 83 18.68 14.22 19.88
N GLU A 84 17.54 14.07 20.59
CA GLU A 84 16.77 12.84 20.54
C GLU A 84 16.39 12.70 19.08
N GLU A 85 16.64 11.55 18.49
CA GLU A 85 16.28 11.22 17.10
C GLU A 85 14.76 11.35 17.02
N GLU A 86 14.29 12.55 16.63
CA GLU A 86 12.89 12.83 16.41
C GLU A 86 12.51 12.06 15.15
N GLY A 87 11.63 11.07 15.28
CA GLY A 87 11.07 10.34 14.15
C GLY A 87 10.53 11.32 13.12
N GLU A 88 10.81 11.08 11.86
CA GLU A 88 10.38 11.95 10.77
C GLU A 88 8.88 11.79 10.53
N PHE A 89 8.08 12.69 11.07
CA PHE A 89 6.65 12.69 10.86
C PHE A 89 6.29 13.21 9.47
N LEU A 90 5.39 12.52 8.78
CA LEU A 90 4.80 12.98 7.54
C LEU A 90 3.58 13.87 7.80
N ARG A 91 3.44 14.92 7.01
CA ARG A 91 2.24 15.75 6.95
C ARG A 91 1.20 15.13 6.02
N GLN A 92 1.65 14.62 4.88
CA GLN A 92 0.84 13.87 3.93
C GLN A 92 1.70 12.94 3.08
N SER A 93 1.07 11.86 2.60
CA SER A 93 1.65 10.90 1.66
C SER A 93 0.69 10.62 0.50
N HIS A 94 1.24 10.30 -0.67
CA HIS A 94 0.49 10.00 -1.88
C HIS A 94 1.20 8.94 -2.70
N ASP A 95 0.51 7.83 -2.98
CA ASP A 95 1.01 6.72 -3.79
C ASP A 95 0.14 6.53 -5.02
N PHE A 96 0.78 6.33 -6.16
CA PHE A 96 0.16 5.99 -7.43
C PHE A 96 0.73 4.67 -7.90
N GLU A 97 -0.09 3.65 -7.93
CA GLU A 97 0.33 2.31 -8.27
C GLU A 97 -0.34 1.81 -9.55
N PHE A 98 0.42 1.04 -10.32
CA PHE A 98 -0.03 0.28 -11.47
C PHE A 98 0.28 -1.19 -11.23
N GLN A 99 -0.74 -2.04 -11.28
CA GLN A 99 -0.62 -3.48 -11.12
C GLN A 99 -1.03 -4.19 -12.41
N TRP A 100 -0.37 -5.30 -12.71
CA TRP A 100 -0.67 -6.15 -13.84
C TRP A 100 -0.45 -7.62 -13.52
N SER A 101 -1.52 -8.39 -13.53
CA SER A 101 -1.53 -9.84 -13.34
C SER A 101 -1.12 -10.54 -14.64
N VAL A 102 0.18 -10.83 -14.77
CA VAL A 102 0.80 -11.37 -16.00
C VAL A 102 0.38 -12.82 -16.26
N THR A 103 0.21 -13.61 -15.20
CA THR A 103 -0.21 -15.01 -15.26
C THR A 103 -1.24 -15.28 -14.16
N ASP A 104 -1.74 -16.52 -14.09
CA ASP A 104 -2.66 -16.95 -13.04
C ASP A 104 -2.03 -16.97 -11.62
N ARG A 105 -0.77 -16.56 -11.42
CA ARG A 105 -0.04 -16.58 -10.15
C ARG A 105 0.99 -15.46 -9.98
N TRP A 106 1.31 -14.76 -11.04
CA TRP A 106 2.31 -13.70 -11.01
C TRP A 106 1.67 -12.35 -11.32
N MET A 107 1.79 -11.43 -10.40
CA MET A 107 1.48 -10.02 -10.57
C MET A 107 2.77 -9.21 -10.48
N PHE A 108 2.88 -8.21 -11.31
CA PHE A 108 3.91 -7.19 -11.30
C PHE A 108 3.25 -5.85 -10.99
N SER A 109 3.85 -5.07 -10.10
CA SER A 109 3.40 -3.72 -9.84
C SER A 109 4.54 -2.70 -9.88
N THR A 110 4.18 -1.44 -10.00
CA THR A 110 5.09 -0.31 -9.85
C THR A 110 4.36 0.85 -9.20
N ALA A 111 4.97 1.43 -8.18
CA ALA A 111 4.42 2.56 -7.46
C ALA A 111 5.31 3.81 -7.57
N LEU A 112 4.69 4.97 -7.44
CA LEU A 112 5.32 6.28 -7.32
C LEU A 112 4.82 6.89 -6.02
N SER A 113 5.70 7.11 -5.06
CA SER A 113 5.39 7.71 -3.77
C SER A 113 5.85 9.16 -3.72
N ALA A 114 5.02 10.02 -3.16
CA ALA A 114 5.33 11.42 -2.91
C ALA A 114 4.90 11.80 -1.49
N ASP A 115 5.84 12.31 -0.71
CA ASP A 115 5.67 12.61 0.70
C ASP A 115 5.98 14.06 1.03
N GLU A 116 5.30 14.59 2.03
CA GLU A 116 5.56 15.89 2.64
C GLU A 116 5.93 15.67 4.11
N PRO A 117 7.23 15.59 4.45
CA PRO A 117 7.67 15.66 5.84
C PRO A 117 7.27 16.98 6.49
N LEU A 118 7.26 17.07 7.82
CA LEU A 118 6.74 18.25 8.54
C LEU A 118 7.42 19.57 8.17
N ASP A 119 8.71 19.53 7.87
CA ASP A 119 9.55 20.71 7.62
C ASP A 119 9.97 20.85 6.17
N GLU A 120 9.44 20.01 5.29
CA GLU A 120 9.78 19.96 3.87
C GLU A 120 8.56 20.20 2.98
N ASP A 121 8.79 20.37 1.70
CA ASP A 121 7.74 20.46 0.68
C ASP A 121 7.40 19.06 0.16
N LEU A 122 6.19 18.89 -0.35
CA LEU A 122 5.76 17.66 -1.03
C LEU A 122 6.66 17.40 -2.25
N ASP A 123 7.33 16.26 -2.26
CA ASP A 123 8.20 15.84 -3.35
C ASP A 123 8.11 14.32 -3.58
N LEU A 124 8.58 13.85 -4.74
CA LEU A 124 8.66 12.42 -5.04
C LEU A 124 9.68 11.77 -4.12
N SER A 125 9.26 10.78 -3.34
CA SER A 125 10.10 10.07 -2.36
C SER A 125 10.67 8.78 -2.92
N SER A 126 9.88 7.98 -3.63
CA SER A 126 10.34 6.71 -4.16
C SER A 126 9.70 6.30 -5.48
N VAL A 127 10.36 5.36 -6.15
CA VAL A 127 9.81 4.56 -7.25
C VAL A 127 9.98 3.11 -6.86
N GLU A 128 8.90 2.35 -6.76
CA GLU A 128 8.95 0.95 -6.39
C GLU A 128 8.65 0.02 -7.57
N LEU A 129 9.30 -1.13 -7.57
CA LEU A 129 9.03 -2.27 -8.44
C LEU A 129 8.75 -3.48 -7.55
N GLU A 130 7.58 -4.07 -7.73
CA GLU A 130 7.14 -5.20 -6.93
C GLU A 130 6.82 -6.42 -7.80
N LEU A 131 6.98 -7.59 -7.22
CA LEU A 131 6.61 -8.86 -7.80
C LEU A 131 5.90 -9.71 -6.75
N GLN A 132 4.63 -10.05 -7.00
CA GLN A 132 3.84 -10.94 -6.16
C GLN A 132 3.71 -12.32 -6.80
N TYR A 133 3.81 -13.36 -5.97
CA TYR A 133 3.52 -14.73 -6.35
C TYR A 133 2.43 -15.34 -5.47
N GLU A 134 1.30 -15.71 -6.07
CA GLU A 134 0.23 -16.41 -5.38
C GLU A 134 0.61 -17.87 -5.11
N LEU A 135 0.74 -18.22 -3.84
CA LEU A 135 1.05 -19.55 -3.35
C LEU A 135 -0.19 -20.43 -3.21
N VAL A 136 -1.26 -19.85 -2.67
CA VAL A 136 -2.55 -20.50 -2.43
C VAL A 136 -3.65 -19.54 -2.86
N GLU A 137 -4.40 -19.92 -3.89
CA GLU A 137 -5.58 -19.20 -4.35
C GLU A 137 -6.70 -19.30 -3.31
N ARG A 138 -7.33 -18.17 -2.98
CA ARG A 138 -8.47 -18.15 -2.06
C ARG A 138 -9.75 -18.49 -2.82
N GLU A 139 -10.31 -19.66 -2.57
CA GLU A 139 -11.60 -20.07 -3.09
C GLU A 139 -12.72 -19.79 -2.06
N GLY A 140 -13.56 -18.80 -2.32
CA GLY A 140 -14.71 -18.44 -1.49
C GLY A 140 -14.37 -18.30 0.00
N ASN A 141 -15.00 -19.13 0.85
CA ASN A 141 -14.63 -19.23 2.28
C ASN A 141 -13.37 -20.07 2.42
N GLY A 142 -12.23 -19.43 2.60
CA GLY A 142 -10.94 -20.14 2.66
C GLY A 142 -9.79 -19.24 3.02
N MET A 143 -8.60 -19.76 2.77
CA MET A 143 -7.35 -19.06 2.97
C MET A 143 -6.71 -18.77 1.61
N GLY A 144 -6.27 -17.52 1.39
CA GLY A 144 -5.34 -17.12 0.35
C GLY A 144 -3.96 -16.90 0.95
N LEU A 145 -2.93 -17.10 0.15
CA LEU A 145 -1.54 -16.84 0.54
C LEU A 145 -0.74 -16.41 -0.68
N ALA A 146 -0.06 -15.28 -0.59
CA ALA A 146 0.92 -14.83 -1.56
C ALA A 146 2.24 -14.49 -0.87
N PHE A 147 3.29 -14.31 -1.67
CA PHE A 147 4.57 -13.79 -1.23
C PHE A 147 4.97 -12.65 -2.15
N ILE A 148 5.38 -11.55 -1.56
CA ILE A 148 5.79 -10.32 -2.24
C ILE A 148 7.29 -10.13 -2.07
N GLY A 149 7.92 -9.54 -3.08
CA GLY A 149 9.25 -8.97 -3.02
C GLY A 149 9.30 -7.69 -3.83
N ALA A 150 9.76 -6.61 -3.20
CA ALA A 150 9.83 -5.28 -3.79
C ALA A 150 11.23 -4.68 -3.71
N TYR A 151 11.50 -3.73 -4.59
CA TYR A 151 12.68 -2.88 -4.57
C TYR A 151 12.27 -1.42 -4.76
N GLY A 152 12.46 -0.64 -3.73
CA GLY A 152 12.22 0.79 -3.70
C GLY A 152 13.50 1.56 -4.05
N PHE A 153 13.43 2.37 -5.10
CA PHE A 153 14.48 3.32 -5.49
C PHE A 153 14.20 4.64 -4.81
N ALA A 154 15.08 5.05 -3.89
CA ALA A 154 15.04 6.40 -3.33
C ALA A 154 15.23 7.44 -4.44
N THR A 155 14.38 8.44 -4.50
CA THR A 155 14.48 9.52 -5.49
C THR A 155 15.12 10.77 -4.92
N ARG A 156 15.08 10.93 -3.61
CA ARG A 156 15.73 12.06 -2.93
C ARG A 156 17.18 11.66 -2.58
N GLY A 157 18.20 12.54 -2.71
CA GLY A 157 19.61 12.23 -2.44
C GLY A 157 19.94 12.26 -0.96
N GLY A 158 20.67 11.30 -0.51
CA GLY A 158 20.99 11.12 0.90
C GLY A 158 20.20 9.99 1.53
N GLU A 159 19.32 9.33 0.77
CA GLU A 159 18.59 8.17 1.22
C GLU A 159 19.04 6.90 0.53
N ALA A 160 18.82 5.80 1.23
CA ALA A 160 19.12 4.48 0.74
C ALA A 160 17.95 3.93 -0.09
N ASP A 161 18.24 3.12 -1.08
CA ASP A 161 17.24 2.23 -1.68
C ASP A 161 16.82 1.18 -0.65
N GLU A 162 15.65 0.57 -0.85
CA GLU A 162 15.11 -0.43 0.05
C GLU A 162 14.69 -1.71 -0.66
N ILE A 163 14.82 -2.82 0.03
CA ILE A 163 14.27 -4.12 -0.35
C ILE A 163 13.22 -4.49 0.68
N GLU A 164 12.03 -4.83 0.19
CA GLU A 164 10.96 -5.38 0.99
C GLU A 164 10.61 -6.81 0.54
N PHE A 165 10.26 -7.67 1.49
CA PHE A 165 9.73 -9.01 1.17
C PHE A 165 8.92 -9.60 2.32
N GLY A 166 7.88 -10.34 1.97
CA GLY A 166 7.10 -11.04 2.99
C GLY A 166 5.82 -11.69 2.49
N PRO A 167 5.11 -12.40 3.37
CA PRO A 167 3.84 -13.03 3.06
C PRO A 167 2.65 -12.08 3.20
N VAL A 168 1.68 -12.28 2.31
CA VAL A 168 0.32 -11.76 2.37
C VAL A 168 -0.63 -12.90 2.59
N MET A 169 -1.49 -12.84 3.60
CA MET A 169 -2.45 -13.88 3.92
C MET A 169 -3.87 -13.32 4.03
N GLU A 170 -4.82 -14.03 3.46
CA GLU A 170 -6.24 -13.75 3.59
C GLU A 170 -6.98 -14.93 4.21
N LEU A 171 -7.96 -14.63 5.04
CA LEU A 171 -8.89 -15.62 5.62
C LEU A 171 -10.31 -15.11 5.46
N ALA A 172 -11.10 -15.78 4.62
CA ALA A 172 -12.51 -15.44 4.38
C ALA A 172 -13.45 -16.43 5.07
N SER A 173 -14.53 -15.91 5.66
CA SER A 173 -15.60 -16.72 6.26
C SER A 173 -16.93 -15.97 6.23
N GLY A 174 -17.82 -16.34 5.31
CA GLY A 174 -19.07 -15.63 5.05
C GLY A 174 -18.79 -14.18 4.66
N LYS A 175 -19.30 -13.25 5.45
CA LYS A 175 -19.09 -11.81 5.22
C LYS A 175 -17.84 -11.24 5.88
N PHE A 176 -17.05 -12.05 6.51
CA PHE A 176 -15.82 -11.63 7.20
C PHE A 176 -14.59 -11.96 6.36
N LEU A 177 -13.73 -10.97 6.18
CA LEU A 177 -12.42 -11.09 5.55
C LEU A 177 -11.37 -10.52 6.50
N LEU A 178 -10.34 -11.31 6.77
CA LEU A 178 -9.12 -10.88 7.45
C LEU A 178 -7.98 -10.94 6.44
N THR A 179 -7.36 -9.80 6.18
CA THR A 179 -6.13 -9.71 5.38
C THR A 179 -4.98 -9.33 6.32
N THR A 180 -3.82 -9.95 6.18
CA THR A 180 -2.61 -9.63 6.93
C THR A 180 -1.40 -9.61 6.02
N ASN A 181 -0.61 -8.55 6.13
CA ASN A 181 0.68 -8.38 5.48
C ASN A 181 1.75 -8.37 6.56
N THR A 182 2.88 -9.02 6.31
CA THR A 182 4.03 -9.00 7.22
C THR A 182 5.29 -8.96 6.37
N PHE A 183 5.99 -7.83 6.40
CA PHE A 183 7.15 -7.59 5.56
C PHE A 183 8.41 -7.40 6.38
N PHE A 184 9.50 -7.80 5.81
CA PHE A 184 10.83 -7.47 6.27
C PHE A 184 11.45 -6.50 5.29
N THR A 185 12.00 -5.42 5.81
CA THR A 185 12.62 -4.37 5.03
C THR A 185 14.12 -4.33 5.28
N SER A 186 14.89 -3.86 4.33
CA SER A 186 16.33 -3.67 4.47
C SER A 186 16.82 -2.58 3.55
N GLN A 187 17.42 -1.57 4.12
CA GLN A 187 18.08 -0.51 3.37
C GLN A 187 19.31 -1.06 2.63
N VAL A 188 19.51 -0.63 1.38
CA VAL A 188 20.63 -1.07 0.53
C VAL A 188 21.31 0.10 -0.15
N GLY A 189 22.55 -0.10 -0.61
CA GLY A 189 23.33 0.95 -1.27
C GLY A 189 24.10 1.86 -0.30
N ASP A 190 24.31 3.11 -0.71
CA ASP A 190 24.92 4.16 0.11
C ASP A 190 23.84 4.88 0.93
N HIS A 191 24.21 5.60 1.96
CA HIS A 191 23.31 6.40 2.83
C HIS A 191 22.35 5.60 3.72
N ARG A 192 22.61 4.33 4.00
CA ARG A 192 21.82 3.56 4.96
C ARG A 192 21.91 4.17 6.35
N GLU A 193 20.77 4.34 6.98
CA GLU A 193 20.64 4.77 8.38
C GLU A 193 20.85 3.59 9.33
N THR A 194 20.42 2.40 8.90
CA THR A 194 20.61 1.15 9.62
C THR A 194 21.19 0.06 8.71
N ASP A 195 21.99 -0.85 9.29
CA ASP A 195 22.38 -2.13 8.68
C ASP A 195 21.46 -3.26 9.17
N GLY A 196 20.43 -2.94 9.97
CA GLY A 196 19.46 -3.85 10.53
C GLY A 196 18.42 -4.32 9.53
N LEU A 197 17.58 -5.25 9.99
CA LEU A 197 16.40 -5.71 9.30
C LEU A 197 15.19 -5.01 9.94
N GLY A 198 14.43 -4.27 9.17
CA GLY A 198 13.17 -3.69 9.57
C GLY A 198 12.03 -4.72 9.52
N PHE A 199 10.91 -4.38 10.09
CA PHE A 199 9.71 -5.19 10.10
C PHE A 199 8.46 -4.33 10.04
N GLU A 200 7.63 -4.58 9.05
CA GLU A 200 6.37 -3.91 8.85
C GLU A 200 5.22 -4.90 8.89
N TYR A 201 4.09 -4.46 9.40
CA TYR A 201 2.88 -5.24 9.36
C TYR A 201 1.64 -4.37 9.15
N GLY A 202 0.70 -4.90 8.37
CA GLY A 202 -0.64 -4.39 8.25
C GLY A 202 -1.66 -5.50 8.41
N TRP A 203 -2.78 -5.24 9.05
CA TRP A 203 -3.90 -6.15 9.00
C TRP A 203 -5.23 -5.41 8.91
N ARG A 204 -6.15 -6.01 8.18
CA ARG A 204 -7.51 -5.55 7.95
C ARG A 204 -8.51 -6.61 8.36
N ALA A 205 -9.41 -6.30 9.27
CA ALA A 205 -10.56 -7.14 9.61
C ALA A 205 -11.80 -6.45 9.07
N GLN A 206 -12.35 -6.96 7.96
CA GLN A 206 -13.48 -6.37 7.25
C GLN A 206 -14.73 -7.23 7.39
N TYR A 207 -15.91 -6.59 7.46
CA TYR A 207 -17.22 -7.23 7.46
C TYR A 207 -18.15 -6.58 6.44
N GLY A 208 -18.70 -7.38 5.52
CA GLY A 208 -19.69 -6.95 4.52
C GLY A 208 -21.02 -6.59 5.17
N ILE A 209 -21.40 -5.32 5.14
CA ILE A 209 -22.65 -4.82 5.75
C ILE A 209 -23.79 -4.71 4.76
N ALA A 210 -23.49 -4.47 3.50
CA ALA A 210 -24.43 -4.41 2.38
C ALA A 210 -23.72 -4.76 1.08
N LYS A 211 -24.47 -4.93 -0.02
CA LYS A 211 -23.85 -5.12 -1.34
C LYS A 211 -22.88 -3.96 -1.61
N LYS A 212 -21.62 -4.29 -1.94
CA LYS A 212 -20.53 -3.33 -2.19
C LYS A 212 -20.12 -2.45 -1.00
N TRP A 213 -20.63 -2.65 0.21
CA TRP A 213 -20.24 -1.88 1.39
C TRP A 213 -19.72 -2.77 2.50
N GLY A 214 -18.55 -2.44 3.02
CA GLY A 214 -17.93 -3.07 4.17
C GLY A 214 -17.56 -2.06 5.25
N LEU A 215 -17.50 -2.53 6.48
CA LEU A 215 -16.89 -1.83 7.60
C LEU A 215 -15.78 -2.70 8.16
N GLY A 216 -14.69 -2.09 8.59
CA GLY A 216 -13.60 -2.82 9.19
C GLY A 216 -12.78 -1.99 10.14
N VAL A 217 -11.76 -2.65 10.65
CA VAL A 217 -10.69 -2.06 11.44
C VAL A 217 -9.37 -2.46 10.77
N GLU A 218 -8.48 -1.50 10.65
CA GLU A 218 -7.12 -1.73 10.15
C GLU A 218 -6.12 -1.32 11.22
N MET A 219 -4.99 -1.99 11.26
CA MET A 219 -3.86 -1.64 12.11
C MET A 219 -2.58 -1.79 11.29
N PHE A 220 -1.70 -0.84 11.51
CA PHE A 220 -0.38 -0.78 10.87
C PHE A 220 0.68 -0.62 11.93
N GLY A 221 1.87 -1.10 11.63
CA GLY A 221 3.02 -0.87 12.51
C GLY A 221 4.32 -1.16 11.81
N GLU A 222 5.33 -0.41 12.24
CA GLU A 222 6.68 -0.44 11.70
C GLU A 222 7.70 -0.48 12.83
N ILE A 223 8.76 -1.24 12.62
CA ILE A 223 9.96 -1.34 13.44
C ILE A 223 11.16 -1.21 12.51
N GLU A 224 11.80 -0.06 12.50
CA GLU A 224 12.90 0.26 11.57
C GLU A 224 14.10 -0.69 11.69
N ASP A 225 14.45 -1.12 12.89
CA ASP A 225 15.55 -2.07 13.15
C ASP A 225 15.16 -3.06 14.25
N LEU A 226 14.92 -4.31 13.88
CA LEU A 226 14.60 -5.40 14.82
C LEU A 226 15.69 -5.65 15.87
N SER A 227 16.95 -5.32 15.57
CA SER A 227 18.05 -5.50 16.52
C SER A 227 18.09 -4.39 17.59
N HIS A 228 17.45 -3.26 17.32
CA HIS A 228 17.35 -2.09 18.19
C HIS A 228 15.91 -1.60 18.35
N ALA A 229 14.95 -2.50 18.34
CA ALA A 229 13.51 -2.20 18.29
C ALA A 229 12.98 -1.31 19.46
N GLY A 230 13.75 -1.09 20.50
CA GLY A 230 13.30 -0.29 21.64
C GLY A 230 12.11 -0.90 22.39
N SER A 231 11.28 -0.06 22.99
CA SER A 231 9.99 -0.42 23.58
C SER A 231 8.88 -0.26 22.52
N PHE A 232 7.66 -0.66 22.84
CA PHE A 232 6.50 -0.43 21.98
C PHE A 232 6.26 1.05 21.67
N ASP A 233 6.55 1.92 22.63
CA ASP A 233 6.37 3.37 22.49
C ASP A 233 7.43 4.01 21.57
N ASP A 234 8.55 3.30 21.30
CA ASP A 234 9.63 3.74 20.40
C ASP A 234 9.41 3.26 18.94
N GLN A 235 8.27 2.65 18.66
CA GLN A 235 7.92 2.11 17.35
C GLN A 235 6.71 2.86 16.76
N GLN A 236 6.46 2.71 15.47
CA GLN A 236 5.28 3.30 14.85
C GLN A 236 4.12 2.32 14.86
N HIS A 237 2.99 2.69 15.46
CA HIS A 237 1.78 1.87 15.48
C HIS A 237 0.53 2.72 15.42
N SER A 238 -0.40 2.34 14.56
CA SER A 238 -1.71 2.98 14.42
C SER A 238 -2.83 1.97 14.24
N ILE A 239 -4.04 2.33 14.67
CA ILE A 239 -5.25 1.51 14.50
C ILE A 239 -6.45 2.39 14.24
N GLY A 240 -7.37 1.93 13.40
CA GLY A 240 -8.58 2.71 13.17
C GLY A 240 -9.66 2.05 12.33
N PRO A 241 -10.88 2.62 12.36
CA PRO A 241 -12.00 2.15 11.56
C PRO A 241 -11.87 2.60 10.11
N THR A 242 -12.29 1.73 9.19
CA THR A 242 -12.30 1.97 7.75
C THR A 242 -13.63 1.56 7.13
N LEU A 243 -14.15 2.40 6.25
CA LEU A 243 -15.31 2.15 5.40
C LEU A 243 -14.82 1.74 4.01
N PHE A 244 -15.36 0.65 3.48
CA PHE A 244 -15.01 0.09 2.17
C PHE A 244 -16.20 0.15 1.22
N PHE A 245 -15.90 0.38 -0.05
CA PHE A 245 -16.86 0.26 -1.16
C PHE A 245 -16.20 -0.45 -2.34
N GLY A 246 -16.90 -1.39 -2.97
CA GLY A 246 -16.40 -2.28 -4.03
C GLY A 246 -15.91 -3.62 -3.48
N GLY A 247 -15.43 -4.51 -4.34
CA GLY A 247 -14.72 -5.73 -3.95
C GLY A 247 -15.52 -6.85 -3.25
N ASN A 248 -16.84 -6.79 -3.19
CA ASN A 248 -17.68 -7.80 -2.52
C ASN A 248 -18.70 -8.45 -3.46
N ASP A 249 -18.34 -8.72 -4.70
CA ASP A 249 -19.28 -9.35 -5.66
C ASP A 249 -19.48 -10.87 -5.46
N ASP A 250 -18.75 -11.51 -4.52
CA ASP A 250 -18.81 -12.97 -4.25
C ASP A 250 -20.12 -13.46 -3.60
N ASP A 251 -21.08 -12.59 -3.25
CA ASP A 251 -22.27 -12.96 -2.45
C ASP A 251 -23.54 -13.28 -3.27
N ASP A 252 -23.51 -13.30 -4.58
CA ASP A 252 -24.74 -13.53 -5.37
C ASP A 252 -25.05 -15.01 -5.70
N ASP A 253 -24.29 -16.00 -5.20
CA ASP A 253 -24.55 -17.42 -5.50
C ASP A 253 -25.40 -18.17 -4.42
N ASN A 254 -26.40 -17.49 -3.84
CA ASN A 254 -27.51 -18.15 -3.15
C ASN A 254 -28.74 -18.30 -4.08
N GLY A 255 -28.52 -18.48 -5.36
CA GLY A 255 -29.52 -18.73 -6.37
C GLY A 255 -29.69 -20.23 -6.65
N ASN A 256 -30.72 -20.85 -6.06
CA ASN A 256 -31.35 -22.08 -6.56
C ASN A 256 -31.62 -21.95 -8.08
N GLY A 257 -30.66 -22.21 -8.89
CA GLY A 257 -30.73 -22.15 -10.35
C GLY A 257 -30.15 -23.42 -10.98
N ASN A 258 -31.02 -24.44 -11.23
CA ASN A 258 -30.77 -25.38 -12.31
C ASN A 258 -30.70 -24.60 -13.63
N GLY A 259 -29.51 -24.35 -14.11
CA GLY A 259 -29.26 -23.74 -15.40
C GLY A 259 -27.82 -23.98 -15.78
N ASP A 260 -27.64 -24.82 -16.81
CA ASP A 260 -26.41 -24.92 -17.57
C ASP A 260 -26.16 -23.57 -18.28
N ASP A 261 -25.51 -22.65 -17.63
CA ASP A 261 -25.04 -21.40 -18.23
C ASP A 261 -23.52 -21.32 -18.14
N ASP A 262 -22.88 -22.12 -19.01
CA ASP A 262 -21.51 -21.94 -19.50
C ASP A 262 -21.44 -20.68 -20.43
N ASP A 263 -22.16 -19.64 -20.14
CA ASP A 263 -22.09 -18.35 -20.81
C ASP A 263 -21.16 -17.39 -20.02
N ARG A 264 -19.88 -17.78 -19.81
CA ARG A 264 -18.83 -16.78 -19.78
C ARG A 264 -18.96 -16.00 -21.08
N LYS A 265 -19.35 -14.74 -21.00
CA LYS A 265 -19.45 -13.82 -22.14
C LYS A 265 -18.08 -13.69 -22.81
N VAL A 266 -17.74 -14.63 -23.65
CA VAL A 266 -16.55 -14.58 -24.49
C VAL A 266 -16.74 -13.40 -25.44
N GLY A 267 -16.12 -12.24 -25.11
CA GLY A 267 -15.94 -11.14 -26.04
C GLY A 267 -16.64 -9.82 -25.75
N GLY A 268 -17.09 -9.57 -24.50
CA GLY A 268 -17.39 -8.20 -24.05
C GLY A 268 -16.09 -7.38 -23.81
N PRO A 269 -16.17 -6.04 -23.79
CA PRO A 269 -15.08 -5.26 -23.21
C PRO A 269 -14.91 -5.67 -21.73
N PRO A 270 -13.68 -5.62 -21.15
CA PRO A 270 -13.52 -5.83 -19.72
C PRO A 270 -14.47 -4.91 -18.97
N GLU A 271 -15.18 -5.44 -17.98
CA GLU A 271 -16.02 -4.64 -17.09
C GLU A 271 -15.05 -3.88 -16.18
N MET A 272 -15.18 -2.57 -16.12
CA MET A 272 -14.39 -1.73 -15.24
C MET A 272 -15.00 -1.80 -13.85
N GLU A 273 -14.21 -2.21 -12.89
CA GLU A 273 -14.59 -2.18 -11.48
C GLU A 273 -13.97 -0.98 -10.77
N VAL A 274 -14.70 -0.46 -9.79
CA VAL A 274 -14.27 0.69 -8.98
C VAL A 274 -14.40 0.31 -7.53
N SER A 275 -13.31 0.43 -6.80
CA SER A 275 -13.28 0.30 -5.35
C SER A 275 -12.75 1.57 -4.70
N PHE A 276 -13.14 1.82 -3.45
CA PHE A 276 -12.51 2.83 -2.62
C PHE A 276 -12.65 2.49 -1.13
N ASN A 277 -11.71 2.98 -0.33
CA ASN A 277 -11.87 2.98 1.11
C ASN A 277 -11.46 4.33 1.72
N VAL A 278 -12.00 4.61 2.89
CA VAL A 278 -11.64 5.77 3.70
C VAL A 278 -11.63 5.36 5.17
N GLY A 279 -10.54 5.69 5.87
CA GLY A 279 -10.34 5.32 7.27
C GLY A 279 -9.73 6.47 8.08
N VAL A 280 -9.94 6.41 9.39
CA VAL A 280 -9.23 7.27 10.34
C VAL A 280 -8.35 6.37 11.19
N GLN A 281 -7.05 6.65 11.18
CA GLN A 281 -6.07 5.95 11.99
C GLN A 281 -5.73 6.79 13.24
N PHE A 282 -5.57 6.14 14.37
CA PHE A 282 -5.17 6.75 15.62
C PHE A 282 -3.81 6.19 16.02
N GLY A 283 -2.84 7.08 16.23
CA GLY A 283 -1.52 6.72 16.72
C GLY A 283 -1.58 6.11 18.11
N LEU A 284 -0.77 5.09 18.34
CA LEU A 284 -0.70 4.37 19.62
C LEU A 284 0.60 4.66 20.38
N THR A 285 1.55 5.36 19.77
CA THR A 285 2.92 5.55 20.27
C THR A 285 3.37 7.00 20.10
N ASP A 286 4.45 7.37 20.76
CA ASP A 286 5.03 8.72 20.68
C ASP A 286 5.73 8.98 19.31
N PHE A 287 5.98 7.93 18.49
CA PHE A 287 6.57 8.02 17.14
C PHE A 287 5.53 7.94 16.02
N THR A 288 4.24 7.98 16.35
CA THR A 288 3.14 7.97 15.38
C THR A 288 2.33 9.25 15.54
N SER A 289 1.89 9.86 14.43
CA SER A 289 0.96 10.99 14.48
C SER A 289 -0.32 10.63 15.23
N ASP A 290 -0.86 11.55 16.04
CA ASP A 290 -2.06 11.29 16.84
C ASP A 290 -3.23 10.78 16.01
N THR A 291 -3.36 11.29 14.79
CA THR A 291 -4.47 10.93 13.90
C THR A 291 -4.06 11.09 12.43
N ALA A 292 -4.44 10.12 11.59
CA ALA A 292 -4.35 10.23 10.16
C ALA A 292 -5.69 9.93 9.49
N LEU A 293 -6.01 10.64 8.41
CA LEU A 293 -7.09 10.31 7.49
C LEU A 293 -6.46 9.62 6.28
N LYS A 294 -6.74 8.34 6.11
CA LYS A 294 -6.32 7.59 4.92
C LYS A 294 -7.46 7.45 3.94
N PHE A 295 -7.13 7.39 2.66
CA PHE A 295 -8.06 7.12 1.58
C PHE A 295 -7.36 6.39 0.44
N GLN A 296 -8.08 5.51 -0.22
CA GLN A 296 -7.62 4.70 -1.33
C GLN A 296 -8.72 4.56 -2.36
N GLY A 297 -8.38 4.54 -3.64
CA GLY A 297 -9.31 4.28 -4.72
C GLY A 297 -8.63 3.51 -5.84
N ALA A 298 -9.30 2.50 -6.38
CA ALA A 298 -8.77 1.67 -7.45
C ALA A 298 -9.73 1.56 -8.63
N LEU A 299 -9.14 1.38 -9.81
CA LEU A 299 -9.81 1.12 -11.09
C LEU A 299 -9.22 -0.14 -11.68
N GLU A 300 -10.02 -1.20 -11.75
CA GLU A 300 -9.66 -2.51 -12.27
C GLU A 300 -10.30 -2.76 -13.63
N PHE A 301 -9.58 -3.49 -14.52
CA PHE A 301 -9.99 -3.75 -15.91
C PHE A 301 -9.72 -5.20 -16.33
#